data_8695f3ee890ee642e99e1e4df75e01de
#
_entry.id   8695f3ee890ee642e99e1e4df75e01de
#
_cell.length_a   1.000
_cell.length_b   1.000
_cell.length_c   1.000
_cell.angle_alpha   90.00
_cell.angle_beta   90.00
_cell.angle_gamma   90.00
#
_symmetry.space_group_name_H-M   'P 1'
#
loop_
_entity.id
_entity.type
_entity.pdbx_description
1 polymer ?
#
loop_
_entity_poly.entity_id
_entity_poly.type
_entity_poly.pdbx_seq_one_letter_code
_entity_poly.pdbx_strand_id
1 'polypeptide(L)'
;MSGAPALHPIERSMLKALASNDSKADSLAASTGLSIDQVRRGIEWLKFKNLVSISESSTSKVYRASEGMAAAANGLPERRLVNAVKEGKTTIEEILASGAIKNEEVNAAIAGARRNQWIQLVEGKMAATALAEKQSAEETFLANLKDGTEIGKMTEGEKKIFEQLKKRPNYIEVKEEKETRISLTDAGRMLLPALEEGQAERRLTSEMITSGRWKETKFSALDVEAPTPAVYPGRRHPLIDIIEEVKEIFVGLGFSEIDGPMVQCGFWNFDALFTPQDHPAREMQDTFYISGQRQAIRATTEQKRKVAEVHKKGWDSKWHVKEAERVVLRTHTTPVTLQHLAKVKPESGRYFSVGRVFRNEKVSYKHLVEFHQVEGVATAPGASLRDLMGLQKEFYAKMGIKKVKFWPTFFPYTEPSLQSMVYNEKLEKWVELFGMGIFRPEVTEPLGIKNPVLAWGGGLERIAMLRFGLNDVRELYGNRLAWLRSVPRCQL
;
A
#
# COMPACT_ATOMS: atom_id res chain seq x y z
N MET A 1 41.47 24.41 -19.71
CA MET A 1 41.79 24.36 -18.27
C MET A 1 40.45 24.28 -17.55
N SER A 2 40.07 23.12 -17.06
CA SER A 2 38.83 22.97 -16.28
C SER A 2 39.05 23.65 -14.92
N GLY A 3 38.32 24.71 -14.67
CA GLY A 3 38.37 25.45 -13.40
C GLY A 3 38.05 24.49 -12.24
N ALA A 4 38.64 24.73 -11.07
CA ALA A 4 38.34 23.98 -9.86
C ALA A 4 36.82 23.98 -9.59
N PRO A 5 36.23 22.85 -9.22
CA PRO A 5 34.77 22.75 -9.00
C PRO A 5 34.33 23.73 -7.92
N ALA A 6 33.20 24.40 -8.16
CA ALA A 6 32.62 25.29 -7.17
C ALA A 6 32.20 24.47 -5.94
N LEU A 7 32.73 24.85 -4.75
CA LEU A 7 32.48 24.14 -3.50
C LEU A 7 31.52 24.91 -2.59
N HIS A 8 30.52 24.23 -2.08
CA HIS A 8 29.62 24.72 -1.06
C HIS A 8 30.38 24.92 0.28
N PRO A 9 30.04 25.87 1.17
CA PRO A 9 30.68 26.01 2.48
C PRO A 9 30.72 24.73 3.32
N ILE A 10 29.66 23.92 3.27
CA ILE A 10 29.60 22.59 3.91
C ILE A 10 30.72 21.71 3.35
N GLU A 11 30.88 21.63 2.04
CA GLU A 11 31.91 20.84 1.36
C GLU A 11 33.31 21.30 1.75
N ARG A 12 33.55 22.62 1.76
CA ARG A 12 34.84 23.21 2.19
C ARG A 12 35.17 22.88 3.64
N SER A 13 34.17 23.02 4.56
CA SER A 13 34.36 22.68 5.98
C SER A 13 34.72 21.20 6.15
N MET A 14 34.04 20.32 5.42
CA MET A 14 34.27 18.89 5.47
C MET A 14 35.63 18.50 4.85
N LEU A 15 36.01 19.06 3.71
CA LEU A 15 37.33 18.82 3.11
C LEU A 15 38.45 19.24 4.04
N LYS A 16 38.35 20.39 4.73
CA LYS A 16 39.31 20.84 5.75
C LYS A 16 39.38 19.86 6.92
N ALA A 17 38.24 19.37 7.40
CA ALA A 17 38.22 18.39 8.49
C ALA A 17 38.81 17.03 8.09
N LEU A 18 38.62 16.62 6.82
CA LEU A 18 39.19 15.38 6.27
C LEU A 18 40.68 15.49 5.93
N ALA A 19 41.26 16.69 5.91
CA ALA A 19 42.67 16.89 5.59
C ALA A 19 43.62 16.16 6.54
N SER A 20 43.23 15.98 7.80
CA SER A 20 44.05 15.38 8.85
C SER A 20 43.90 13.87 8.93
N ASN A 21 42.74 13.32 8.75
CA ASN A 21 42.47 11.87 8.87
C ASN A 21 41.13 11.48 8.23
N ASP A 22 41.02 10.21 7.80
CA ASP A 22 39.77 9.58 7.44
C ASP A 22 38.81 9.60 8.64
N SER A 23 37.56 9.91 8.37
CA SER A 23 36.58 10.14 9.44
C SER A 23 35.25 9.43 9.17
N LYS A 24 34.51 9.15 10.24
CA LYS A 24 33.11 8.72 10.17
C LYS A 24 32.20 9.96 10.08
N ALA A 25 30.97 9.76 9.59
CA ALA A 25 30.01 10.86 9.46
C ALA A 25 29.74 11.59 10.80
N ASP A 26 29.63 10.84 11.90
CA ASP A 26 29.41 11.42 13.23
C ASP A 26 30.61 12.23 13.74
N SER A 27 31.83 11.73 13.45
CA SER A 27 33.07 12.45 13.80
C SER A 27 33.22 13.73 12.99
N LEU A 28 32.83 13.72 11.69
CA LEU A 28 32.79 14.91 10.84
C LEU A 28 31.77 15.93 11.34
N ALA A 29 30.60 15.48 11.78
CA ALA A 29 29.59 16.36 12.37
C ALA A 29 30.14 17.09 13.63
N ALA A 30 30.79 16.34 14.51
CA ALA A 30 31.39 16.89 15.72
C ALA A 30 32.52 17.87 15.41
N SER A 31 33.43 17.58 14.48
CA SER A 31 34.58 18.42 14.15
C SER A 31 34.23 19.67 13.34
N THR A 32 33.16 19.60 12.53
CA THR A 32 32.75 20.72 11.66
C THR A 32 31.64 21.60 12.26
N GLY A 33 30.98 21.17 13.35
CA GLY A 33 29.81 21.81 13.91
C GLY A 33 28.57 21.74 13.04
N LEU A 34 28.55 20.86 12.03
CA LEU A 34 27.43 20.65 11.12
C LEU A 34 26.46 19.60 11.69
N SER A 35 25.19 19.72 11.35
CA SER A 35 24.25 18.66 11.67
C SER A 35 24.55 17.39 10.86
N ILE A 36 24.19 16.22 11.38
CA ILE A 36 24.43 14.93 10.70
C ILE A 36 23.83 14.88 9.29
N ASP A 37 22.67 15.54 9.09
CA ASP A 37 22.02 15.63 7.78
C ASP A 37 22.77 16.54 6.80
N GLN A 38 23.40 17.59 7.31
CA GLN A 38 24.27 18.45 6.51
C GLN A 38 25.54 17.68 6.09
N VAL A 39 26.10 16.90 7.01
CA VAL A 39 27.28 16.05 6.72
C VAL A 39 26.92 15.00 5.67
N ARG A 40 25.81 14.29 5.82
CA ARG A 40 25.35 13.30 4.82
C ARG A 40 25.21 13.91 3.43
N ARG A 41 24.57 15.08 3.32
CA ARG A 41 24.46 15.80 2.04
C ARG A 41 25.82 16.23 1.50
N GLY A 42 26.69 16.75 2.36
CA GLY A 42 28.05 17.14 1.97
C GLY A 42 28.86 15.96 1.45
N ILE A 43 28.73 14.76 2.05
CA ILE A 43 29.36 13.53 1.57
C ILE A 43 28.90 13.18 0.16
N GLU A 44 27.59 13.21 -0.12
CA GLU A 44 27.05 12.93 -1.46
C GLU A 44 27.56 13.94 -2.50
N TRP A 45 27.61 15.22 -2.17
CA TRP A 45 28.13 16.24 -3.06
C TRP A 45 29.63 16.07 -3.35
N LEU A 46 30.44 15.78 -2.30
CA LEU A 46 31.86 15.54 -2.46
C LEU A 46 32.16 14.24 -3.23
N LYS A 47 31.35 13.21 -3.02
CA LYS A 47 31.42 11.95 -3.77
C LYS A 47 31.10 12.17 -5.26
N PHE A 48 30.01 12.92 -5.55
CA PHE A 48 29.65 13.27 -6.93
C PHE A 48 30.77 14.01 -7.67
N LYS A 49 31.49 14.87 -6.95
CA LYS A 49 32.64 15.62 -7.48
C LYS A 49 33.93 14.79 -7.46
N ASN A 50 33.91 13.54 -7.09
CA ASN A 50 35.07 12.65 -6.92
C ASN A 50 36.14 13.19 -5.97
N LEU A 51 35.78 13.99 -4.97
CA LEU A 51 36.70 14.58 -4.01
C LEU A 51 36.89 13.74 -2.75
N VAL A 52 35.94 12.83 -2.48
CA VAL A 52 36.01 11.84 -1.39
C VAL A 52 35.69 10.46 -1.90
N SER A 53 36.24 9.46 -1.26
CA SER A 53 35.90 8.04 -1.40
C SER A 53 35.24 7.54 -0.13
N ILE A 54 34.32 6.60 -0.28
CA ILE A 54 33.60 5.98 0.83
C ILE A 54 33.97 4.50 0.85
N SER A 55 34.48 4.03 1.98
CA SER A 55 34.70 2.62 2.24
C SER A 55 33.71 2.13 3.28
N GLU A 56 32.95 1.09 2.95
CA GLU A 56 32.04 0.44 3.87
C GLU A 56 32.67 -0.87 4.35
N SER A 57 32.77 -1.02 5.66
CA SER A 57 33.11 -2.27 6.30
C SER A 57 31.95 -2.76 7.13
N SER A 58 31.60 -4.03 7.00
CA SER A 58 30.60 -4.64 7.88
C SER A 58 31.31 -5.54 8.90
N THR A 59 30.97 -5.35 10.16
CA THR A 59 31.51 -6.13 11.25
C THR A 59 30.34 -6.86 11.93
N SER A 60 30.42 -8.17 11.98
CA SER A 60 29.41 -8.99 12.68
C SER A 60 29.79 -9.10 14.16
N LYS A 61 28.95 -8.61 15.03
CA LYS A 61 29.09 -8.66 16.49
C LYS A 61 28.12 -9.64 17.11
N VAL A 62 28.57 -10.32 18.13
CA VAL A 62 27.85 -11.35 18.85
C VAL A 62 27.34 -10.81 20.18
N TYR A 63 26.07 -11.08 20.47
CA TYR A 63 25.40 -10.72 21.71
C TYR A 63 24.75 -11.96 22.32
N ARG A 64 24.69 -12.03 23.66
CA ARG A 64 23.88 -13.03 24.33
C ARG A 64 22.40 -12.65 24.20
N ALA A 65 21.57 -13.55 23.67
CA ALA A 65 20.14 -13.41 23.67
C ALA A 65 19.55 -13.85 25.02
N SER A 66 18.24 -13.78 25.19
CA SER A 66 17.55 -13.99 26.48
C SER A 66 17.91 -15.33 27.17
N GLU A 67 17.87 -16.42 26.41
CA GLU A 67 18.23 -17.76 26.97
C GLU A 67 19.74 -17.90 27.21
N GLY A 68 20.56 -17.21 26.38
CA GLY A 68 22.01 -17.15 26.58
C GLY A 68 22.41 -16.40 27.86
N MET A 69 21.72 -15.28 28.18
CA MET A 69 21.92 -14.56 29.44
C MET A 69 21.47 -15.40 30.64
N ALA A 70 20.33 -16.05 30.54
CA ALA A 70 19.83 -16.95 31.59
C ALA A 70 20.77 -18.14 31.82
N ALA A 71 21.32 -18.72 30.74
CA ALA A 71 22.28 -19.84 30.83
C ALA A 71 23.61 -19.41 31.40
N ALA A 72 24.09 -18.20 31.11
CA ALA A 72 25.31 -17.65 31.71
C ALA A 72 25.17 -17.44 33.23
N ALA A 73 23.97 -17.08 33.72
CA ALA A 73 23.69 -16.85 35.14
C ALA A 73 23.37 -18.14 35.91
N ASN A 74 22.55 -19.03 35.34
CA ASN A 74 21.96 -20.17 36.04
C ASN A 74 22.46 -21.54 35.53
N GLY A 75 23.39 -21.56 34.59
CA GLY A 75 23.84 -22.74 33.87
C GLY A 75 22.93 -23.20 32.73
N LEU A 76 23.52 -23.95 31.79
CA LEU A 76 22.78 -24.57 30.69
C LEU A 76 21.71 -25.54 31.19
N PRO A 77 20.65 -25.84 30.40
CA PRO A 77 19.61 -26.80 30.78
C PRO A 77 20.19 -28.15 31.22
N GLU A 78 21.21 -28.65 30.54
CA GLU A 78 21.96 -29.87 30.92
C GLU A 78 22.65 -29.75 32.28
N ARG A 79 23.16 -28.57 32.64
CA ARG A 79 23.72 -28.29 33.98
C ARG A 79 22.66 -28.29 35.07
N ARG A 80 21.57 -27.59 34.77
CA ARG A 80 20.40 -27.52 35.72
C ARG A 80 19.79 -28.89 35.97
N LEU A 81 19.73 -29.74 34.92
CA LEU A 81 19.32 -31.13 35.03
C LEU A 81 20.27 -31.92 35.97
N VAL A 82 21.58 -31.84 35.74
CA VAL A 82 22.57 -32.54 36.57
C VAL A 82 22.56 -32.07 38.00
N ASN A 83 22.37 -30.77 38.27
CA ASN A 83 22.24 -30.26 39.64
C ASN A 83 21.00 -30.82 40.33
N ALA A 84 19.86 -30.92 39.64
CA ALA A 84 18.65 -31.54 40.16
C ALA A 84 18.83 -33.04 40.47
N VAL A 85 19.61 -33.76 39.62
CA VAL A 85 19.97 -35.17 39.87
C VAL A 85 20.88 -35.30 41.11
N LYS A 86 21.83 -34.37 41.29
CA LYS A 86 22.70 -34.34 42.50
C LYS A 86 21.88 -34.06 43.79
N GLU A 87 20.78 -33.32 43.68
CA GLU A 87 19.83 -33.05 44.78
C GLU A 87 18.90 -34.23 45.08
N GLY A 88 19.06 -35.37 44.41
CA GLY A 88 18.30 -36.61 44.67
C GLY A 88 17.06 -36.79 43.78
N LYS A 89 16.81 -35.89 42.78
CA LYS A 89 15.71 -36.03 41.83
C LYS A 89 16.17 -36.90 40.66
N THR A 90 15.75 -38.16 40.65
CA THR A 90 16.30 -39.15 39.72
C THR A 90 15.42 -39.46 38.51
N THR A 91 14.18 -38.97 38.52
CA THR A 91 13.22 -39.18 37.44
C THR A 91 12.91 -37.86 36.72
N ILE A 92 12.48 -37.93 35.44
CA ILE A 92 12.13 -36.77 34.64
C ILE A 92 10.96 -36.00 35.29
N GLU A 93 10.00 -36.71 35.84
CA GLU A 93 8.83 -36.13 36.49
C GLU A 93 9.21 -35.30 37.74
N GLU A 94 10.11 -35.81 38.58
CA GLU A 94 10.63 -35.09 39.76
C GLU A 94 11.41 -33.85 39.38
N ILE A 95 12.21 -33.90 38.29
CA ILE A 95 13.01 -32.78 37.80
C ILE A 95 12.11 -31.67 37.21
N LEU A 96 11.09 -32.04 36.45
CA LEU A 96 10.10 -31.09 35.93
C LEU A 96 9.27 -30.46 37.05
N ALA A 97 8.82 -31.26 38.02
CA ALA A 97 8.05 -30.79 39.17
C ALA A 97 8.86 -29.80 40.04
N SER A 98 10.18 -29.91 40.04
CA SER A 98 11.07 -28.97 40.76
C SER A 98 11.25 -27.61 40.02
N GLY A 99 10.82 -27.48 38.78
CA GLY A 99 11.05 -26.29 37.97
C GLY A 99 12.50 -26.07 37.53
N ALA A 100 13.40 -27.05 37.72
CA ALA A 100 14.80 -26.93 37.35
C ALA A 100 15.03 -26.78 35.85
N ILE A 101 14.18 -27.41 35.03
CA ILE A 101 14.16 -27.32 33.56
C ILE A 101 12.73 -27.20 33.04
N LYS A 102 12.56 -26.56 31.90
CA LYS A 102 11.27 -26.48 31.21
C LYS A 102 11.00 -27.77 30.42
N ASN A 103 9.72 -28.11 30.24
CA ASN A 103 9.32 -29.32 29.51
C ASN A 103 9.94 -29.40 28.09
N GLU A 104 10.02 -28.25 27.42
CA GLU A 104 10.60 -28.12 26.08
C GLU A 104 12.13 -28.36 26.03
N GLU A 105 12.81 -28.18 27.16
CA GLU A 105 14.26 -28.34 27.31
C GLU A 105 14.71 -29.77 27.66
N VAL A 106 13.79 -30.62 28.14
CA VAL A 106 14.13 -31.95 28.71
C VAL A 106 14.95 -32.80 27.79
N ASN A 107 14.51 -32.98 26.55
CA ASN A 107 15.21 -33.84 25.59
C ASN A 107 16.61 -33.30 25.25
N ALA A 108 16.73 -31.98 25.07
CA ALA A 108 18.00 -31.33 24.81
C ALA A 108 18.94 -31.40 26.01
N ALA A 109 18.43 -31.22 27.22
CA ALA A 109 19.16 -31.30 28.47
C ALA A 109 19.72 -32.73 28.71
N ILE A 110 18.90 -33.76 28.53
CA ILE A 110 19.34 -35.17 28.66
C ILE A 110 20.37 -35.52 27.61
N ALA A 111 20.14 -35.13 26.35
CA ALA A 111 21.09 -35.39 25.26
C ALA A 111 22.43 -34.68 25.51
N GLY A 112 22.41 -33.43 25.98
CA GLY A 112 23.60 -32.65 26.34
C GLY A 112 24.35 -33.26 27.52
N ALA A 113 23.64 -33.62 28.60
CA ALA A 113 24.24 -34.24 29.77
C ALA A 113 24.85 -35.62 29.48
N ARG A 114 24.25 -36.43 28.60
CA ARG A 114 24.80 -37.70 28.13
C ARG A 114 26.05 -37.48 27.24
N ARG A 115 26.01 -36.56 26.31
CA ARG A 115 27.15 -36.23 25.44
C ARG A 115 28.37 -35.80 26.27
N ASN A 116 28.15 -35.04 27.32
CA ASN A 116 29.17 -34.59 28.24
C ASN A 116 29.55 -35.65 29.29
N GLN A 117 28.93 -36.84 29.26
CA GLN A 117 29.10 -37.92 30.24
C GLN A 117 28.83 -37.49 31.68
N TRP A 118 27.94 -36.56 31.88
CA TRP A 118 27.57 -36.04 33.23
C TRP A 118 26.53 -36.88 33.95
N ILE A 119 25.74 -37.65 33.19
CA ILE A 119 24.71 -38.54 33.71
C ILE A 119 24.88 -39.96 33.14
N GLN A 120 24.56 -40.95 33.95
CA GLN A 120 24.39 -42.37 33.58
C GLN A 120 23.05 -42.89 34.09
N LEU A 121 22.52 -43.91 33.44
CA LEU A 121 21.31 -44.60 33.90
C LEU A 121 21.74 -45.82 34.71
N VAL A 122 21.33 -45.86 35.98
CA VAL A 122 21.53 -46.98 36.89
C VAL A 122 20.15 -47.45 37.32
N GLU A 123 19.78 -48.68 37.01
CA GLU A 123 18.45 -49.27 37.33
C GLU A 123 17.28 -48.40 36.89
N GLY A 124 17.37 -47.76 35.73
CA GLY A 124 16.33 -46.91 35.17
C GLY A 124 16.24 -45.48 35.77
N LYS A 125 17.11 -45.15 36.74
CA LYS A 125 17.19 -43.83 37.37
C LYS A 125 18.45 -43.09 36.88
N MET A 126 18.37 -41.75 36.78
CA MET A 126 19.50 -40.92 36.43
C MET A 126 20.43 -40.73 37.64
N ALA A 127 21.74 -40.96 37.41
CA ALA A 127 22.77 -40.72 38.42
C ALA A 127 23.85 -39.78 37.81
N ALA A 128 24.31 -38.82 38.60
CA ALA A 128 25.38 -37.90 38.17
C ALA A 128 26.74 -38.61 38.30
N THR A 129 27.62 -38.38 37.32
CA THR A 129 28.99 -38.92 37.32
C THR A 129 29.96 -37.90 37.92
N ALA A 130 31.21 -38.33 38.19
CA ALA A 130 32.27 -37.43 38.65
C ALA A 130 32.65 -36.36 37.62
N LEU A 131 32.40 -36.61 36.32
CA LEU A 131 32.66 -35.64 35.25
C LEU A 131 31.67 -34.49 35.25
N ALA A 132 30.56 -34.62 35.97
CA ALA A 132 29.55 -33.57 36.11
C ALA A 132 30.04 -32.33 36.89
N GLU A 133 31.20 -32.36 37.50
CA GLU A 133 31.79 -31.18 38.15
C GLU A 133 32.53 -30.27 37.20
N LYS A 134 32.95 -30.77 36.02
CA LYS A 134 33.60 -29.95 35.03
C LYS A 134 32.62 -29.06 34.24
N GLN A 135 32.98 -27.83 34.10
CA GLN A 135 32.20 -26.92 33.20
C GLN A 135 32.37 -27.35 31.73
N SER A 136 31.31 -27.25 30.97
CA SER A 136 31.39 -27.45 29.52
C SER A 136 32.07 -26.26 28.83
N ALA A 137 32.59 -26.49 27.63
CA ALA A 137 33.15 -25.43 26.84
C ALA A 137 32.10 -24.36 26.47
N GLU A 138 30.83 -24.77 26.29
CA GLU A 138 29.69 -23.88 26.02
C GLU A 138 29.37 -22.99 27.22
N GLU A 139 29.43 -23.53 28.46
CA GLU A 139 29.25 -22.74 29.69
C GLU A 139 30.35 -21.71 29.86
N THR A 140 31.60 -22.15 29.69
CA THR A 140 32.77 -21.26 29.80
C THR A 140 32.68 -20.13 28.73
N PHE A 141 32.28 -20.46 27.51
CA PHE A 141 32.13 -19.50 26.44
C PHE A 141 31.07 -18.47 26.78
N LEU A 142 29.85 -18.88 27.19
CA LEU A 142 28.76 -17.97 27.53
C LEU A 142 29.09 -17.06 28.72
N ALA A 143 29.81 -17.59 29.73
CA ALA A 143 30.24 -16.81 30.88
C ALA A 143 31.28 -15.73 30.50
N ASN A 144 32.21 -16.04 29.58
CA ASN A 144 33.27 -15.15 29.18
C ASN A 144 32.92 -14.25 28.00
N LEU A 145 31.83 -14.52 27.26
CA LEU A 145 31.40 -13.74 26.11
C LEU A 145 31.02 -12.32 26.55
N LYS A 146 31.73 -11.34 26.07
CA LYS A 146 31.37 -9.93 26.17
C LYS A 146 30.44 -9.57 25.02
N ASP A 147 29.28 -8.99 25.35
CA ASP A 147 28.34 -8.54 24.35
C ASP A 147 29.00 -7.49 23.43
N GLY A 148 28.84 -7.66 22.12
CA GLY A 148 29.51 -6.85 21.11
C GLY A 148 30.86 -7.39 20.67
N THR A 149 31.27 -8.62 21.05
CA THR A 149 32.48 -9.25 20.56
C THR A 149 32.39 -9.50 19.04
N GLU A 150 33.44 -9.09 18.31
CA GLU A 150 33.51 -9.29 16.86
C GLU A 150 33.84 -10.75 16.53
N ILE A 151 33.08 -11.37 15.63
CA ILE A 151 33.30 -12.77 15.20
C ILE A 151 34.70 -12.96 14.63
N GLY A 152 35.25 -11.95 13.92
CA GLY A 152 36.58 -12.00 13.34
C GLY A 152 37.73 -12.09 14.37
N LYS A 153 37.50 -11.66 15.61
CA LYS A 153 38.48 -11.67 16.71
C LYS A 153 38.43 -12.95 17.56
N MET A 154 37.44 -13.82 17.31
CA MET A 154 37.31 -15.09 18.02
C MET A 154 38.37 -16.10 17.57
N THR A 155 38.90 -16.88 18.52
CA THR A 155 39.77 -18.02 18.24
C THR A 155 38.99 -19.13 17.52
N GLU A 156 39.68 -20.02 16.83
CA GLU A 156 39.04 -21.15 16.13
C GLU A 156 38.22 -22.07 17.07
N GLY A 157 38.67 -22.20 18.32
CA GLY A 157 37.91 -22.92 19.36
C GLY A 157 36.59 -22.23 19.71
N GLU A 158 36.62 -20.90 19.89
CA GLU A 158 35.43 -20.10 20.20
C GLU A 158 34.46 -20.07 19.04
N LYS A 159 34.94 -20.00 17.81
CA LYS A 159 34.07 -20.06 16.60
C LYS A 159 33.29 -21.38 16.51
N LYS A 160 33.93 -22.51 16.85
CA LYS A 160 33.23 -23.82 16.89
C LYS A 160 32.12 -23.85 17.93
N ILE A 161 32.38 -23.31 19.11
CA ILE A 161 31.39 -23.23 20.21
C ILE A 161 30.29 -22.26 19.84
N PHE A 162 30.61 -21.10 19.25
CA PHE A 162 29.66 -20.13 18.74
C PHE A 162 28.70 -20.77 17.73
N GLU A 163 29.21 -21.53 16.74
CA GLU A 163 28.37 -22.19 15.74
C GLU A 163 27.47 -23.28 16.36
N GLN A 164 27.88 -23.90 17.44
CA GLN A 164 27.03 -24.83 18.17
C GLN A 164 25.92 -24.11 18.95
N LEU A 165 26.23 -23.02 19.63
CA LEU A 165 25.30 -22.22 20.39
C LEU A 165 24.31 -21.44 19.48
N LYS A 166 24.77 -21.04 18.30
CA LYS A 166 23.91 -20.41 17.28
C LYS A 166 22.76 -21.32 16.81
N LYS A 167 22.94 -22.65 16.88
CA LYS A 167 21.88 -23.62 16.57
C LYS A 167 20.83 -23.74 17.67
N ARG A 168 21.09 -23.23 18.88
CA ARG A 168 20.12 -23.21 19.98
C ARG A 168 19.28 -21.93 19.88
N PRO A 169 17.94 -22.02 19.90
CA PRO A 169 17.06 -20.86 19.81
C PRO A 169 17.33 -19.86 20.96
N ASN A 170 17.43 -18.58 20.64
CA ASN A 170 17.55 -17.49 21.61
C ASN A 170 18.79 -17.52 22.55
N TYR A 171 19.86 -18.24 22.19
CA TYR A 171 21.11 -18.22 22.97
C TYR A 171 22.04 -17.11 22.52
N ILE A 172 22.18 -16.91 21.20
CA ILE A 172 23.11 -15.94 20.61
C ILE A 172 22.37 -15.16 19.51
N GLU A 173 22.56 -13.85 19.51
CA GLU A 173 22.13 -12.92 18.47
C GLU A 173 23.37 -12.34 17.78
N VAL A 174 23.36 -12.33 16.44
CA VAL A 174 24.40 -11.70 15.64
C VAL A 174 23.83 -10.42 15.03
N LYS A 175 24.49 -9.30 15.30
CA LYS A 175 24.18 -8.01 14.68
C LYS A 175 25.30 -7.60 13.75
N GLU A 176 24.93 -7.22 12.53
CA GLU A 176 25.86 -6.62 11.58
C GLU A 176 25.89 -5.11 11.81
N GLU A 177 27.02 -4.58 12.20
CA GLU A 177 27.28 -3.15 12.24
C GLU A 177 28.03 -2.72 11.00
N LYS A 178 27.42 -1.85 10.21
CA LYS A 178 28.08 -1.24 9.04
C LYS A 178 28.80 0.02 9.48
N GLU A 179 30.07 0.08 9.21
CA GLU A 179 30.92 1.22 9.47
C GLU A 179 31.31 1.87 8.15
N THR A 180 30.93 3.14 7.98
CA THR A 180 31.24 3.94 6.79
C THR A 180 32.38 4.88 7.12
N ARG A 181 33.48 4.78 6.40
CA ARG A 181 34.64 5.70 6.49
C ARG A 181 34.74 6.53 5.22
N ILE A 182 34.97 7.81 5.41
CA ILE A 182 35.13 8.81 4.38
C ILE A 182 36.60 9.24 4.35
N SER A 183 37.23 9.13 3.18
CA SER A 183 38.60 9.52 2.93
C SER A 183 38.69 10.47 1.73
N LEU A 184 39.72 11.33 1.72
CA LEU A 184 39.97 12.22 0.58
C LEU A 184 40.55 11.41 -0.58
N THR A 185 40.06 11.69 -1.77
CA THR A 185 40.74 11.26 -3.02
C THR A 185 41.96 12.15 -3.30
N ASP A 186 42.78 11.76 -4.27
CA ASP A 186 43.92 12.60 -4.70
C ASP A 186 43.43 13.95 -5.24
N ALA A 187 42.31 13.97 -5.97
CA ALA A 187 41.68 15.20 -6.42
C ALA A 187 41.21 16.10 -5.24
N GLY A 188 40.67 15.50 -4.18
CA GLY A 188 40.27 16.21 -2.97
C GLY A 188 41.48 16.80 -2.23
N ARG A 189 42.59 16.08 -2.16
CA ARG A 189 43.84 16.55 -1.53
C ARG A 189 44.48 17.70 -2.31
N MET A 190 44.44 17.67 -3.64
CA MET A 190 44.97 18.74 -4.50
C MET A 190 44.19 20.05 -4.36
N LEU A 191 42.92 20.00 -3.95
CA LEU A 191 42.08 21.17 -3.76
C LEU A 191 42.29 21.87 -2.40
N LEU A 192 42.87 21.19 -1.41
CA LEU A 192 43.04 21.74 -0.05
C LEU A 192 43.75 23.12 -0.02
N PRO A 193 44.86 23.35 -0.75
CA PRO A 193 45.55 24.66 -0.75
C PRO A 193 44.66 25.81 -1.30
N ALA A 194 43.79 25.49 -2.28
CA ALA A 194 42.91 26.49 -2.87
C ALA A 194 41.70 26.85 -1.97
N LEU A 195 41.48 26.09 -0.89
CA LEU A 195 40.39 26.38 0.06
C LEU A 195 40.72 27.54 1.04
N GLU A 196 41.93 28.01 1.04
CA GLU A 196 42.36 29.12 1.91
C GLU A 196 42.08 30.53 1.30
N GLU A 197 41.81 30.60 -0.01
CA GLU A 197 41.44 31.84 -0.69
C GLU A 197 39.98 32.16 -0.48
N GLY A 198 39.75 33.27 0.26
CA GLY A 198 38.57 34.12 0.42
C GLY A 198 37.16 33.53 0.31
N GLN A 199 36.35 33.72 1.31
CA GLN A 199 34.89 33.41 1.26
C GLN A 199 34.21 34.26 0.19
N ALA A 200 33.80 33.61 -0.92
CA ALA A 200 32.91 34.25 -1.88
C ALA A 200 31.50 34.36 -1.26
N GLU A 201 30.91 35.55 -1.31
CA GLU A 201 29.55 35.76 -0.83
C GLU A 201 28.52 35.03 -1.70
N ARG A 202 27.47 34.47 -1.05
CA ARG A 202 26.43 33.69 -1.73
C ARG A 202 25.15 34.45 -1.99
N ARG A 203 24.94 35.53 -1.22
CA ARG A 203 23.69 36.26 -1.24
C ARG A 203 23.96 37.75 -1.39
N LEU A 204 23.30 38.35 -2.36
CA LEU A 204 23.20 39.76 -2.50
C LEU A 204 22.23 40.28 -1.45
N THR A 205 22.67 41.14 -0.54
CA THR A 205 21.81 41.76 0.49
C THR A 205 21.43 43.17 0.07
N SER A 206 20.33 43.71 0.64
CA SER A 206 19.90 45.07 0.38
C SER A 206 20.97 46.10 0.82
N GLU A 207 21.69 45.81 1.90
CA GLU A 207 22.78 46.64 2.39
C GLU A 207 23.97 46.68 1.40
N MET A 208 24.30 45.54 0.78
CA MET A 208 25.35 45.47 -0.25
C MET A 208 24.96 46.28 -1.50
N ILE A 209 23.66 46.26 -1.85
CA ILE A 209 23.16 47.04 -3.00
C ILE A 209 23.24 48.55 -2.69
N THR A 210 22.74 48.98 -1.55
CA THR A 210 22.69 50.40 -1.18
C THR A 210 24.07 50.98 -0.95
N SER A 211 25.00 50.22 -0.40
CA SER A 211 26.40 50.67 -0.17
C SER A 211 27.29 50.58 -1.42
N GLY A 212 26.82 49.94 -2.50
CA GLY A 212 27.63 49.68 -3.70
C GLY A 212 28.70 48.60 -3.56
N ARG A 213 28.81 47.95 -2.37
CA ARG A 213 29.82 46.95 -2.03
C ARG A 213 29.76 45.69 -2.91
N TRP A 214 28.58 45.41 -3.49
CA TRP A 214 28.39 44.28 -4.40
C TRP A 214 29.29 44.32 -5.64
N LYS A 215 29.74 45.52 -6.07
CA LYS A 215 30.63 45.69 -7.22
C LYS A 215 32.03 45.14 -6.97
N GLU A 216 32.46 45.11 -5.75
CA GLU A 216 33.80 44.64 -5.33
C GLU A 216 33.74 43.24 -4.70
N THR A 217 32.55 42.76 -4.45
CA THR A 217 32.33 41.45 -3.79
C THR A 217 32.37 40.34 -4.80
N LYS A 218 33.21 39.32 -4.57
CA LYS A 218 33.24 38.11 -5.37
C LYS A 218 32.10 37.16 -4.92
N PHE A 219 31.14 36.94 -5.79
CA PHE A 219 30.04 35.98 -5.55
C PHE A 219 30.43 34.59 -5.95
N SER A 220 29.97 33.58 -5.18
CA SER A 220 30.13 32.18 -5.55
C SER A 220 29.14 31.82 -6.67
N ALA A 221 29.60 31.08 -7.67
CA ALA A 221 28.72 30.52 -8.69
C ALA A 221 27.69 29.56 -8.06
N LEU A 222 26.47 29.58 -8.58
CA LEU A 222 25.46 28.60 -8.20
C LEU A 222 25.81 27.25 -8.83
N ASP A 223 25.97 26.23 -7.99
CA ASP A 223 26.18 24.86 -8.45
C ASP A 223 24.80 24.25 -8.77
N VAL A 224 24.45 24.25 -10.05
CA VAL A 224 23.17 23.71 -10.55
C VAL A 224 23.23 22.18 -10.76
N GLU A 225 24.43 21.60 -10.73
CA GLU A 225 24.64 20.17 -10.91
C GLU A 225 24.75 19.40 -9.59
N ALA A 226 24.72 20.13 -8.45
CA ALA A 226 24.80 19.50 -7.15
C ALA A 226 23.64 18.49 -6.95
N PRO A 227 23.94 17.23 -6.63
CA PRO A 227 22.90 16.23 -6.45
C PRO A 227 21.99 16.60 -5.26
N THR A 228 20.69 16.53 -5.48
CA THR A 228 19.71 16.72 -4.43
C THR A 228 19.17 15.36 -3.96
N PRO A 229 18.83 15.20 -2.68
CA PRO A 229 18.17 13.99 -2.21
C PRO A 229 16.89 13.72 -3.01
N ALA A 230 16.69 12.49 -3.43
CA ALA A 230 15.46 12.09 -4.08
C ALA A 230 14.28 12.28 -3.11
N VAL A 231 13.38 13.20 -3.45
CA VAL A 231 12.14 13.41 -2.71
C VAL A 231 11.05 12.60 -3.41
N TYR A 232 10.43 11.69 -2.69
CA TYR A 232 9.29 10.91 -3.17
C TYR A 232 8.00 11.53 -2.62
N PRO A 233 7.39 12.49 -3.33
CA PRO A 233 6.12 13.08 -2.91
C PRO A 233 5.04 12.00 -2.88
N GLY A 234 4.04 12.18 -2.02
CA GLY A 234 2.85 11.36 -2.03
C GLY A 234 2.15 11.41 -3.39
N ARG A 235 1.52 10.32 -3.79
CA ARG A 235 0.80 10.20 -5.06
C ARG A 235 -0.60 9.66 -4.79
N ARG A 236 -1.61 10.24 -5.41
CA ARG A 236 -2.96 9.66 -5.39
C ARG A 236 -2.97 8.32 -6.11
N HIS A 237 -3.87 7.44 -5.68
CA HIS A 237 -4.05 6.14 -6.33
C HIS A 237 -4.57 6.35 -7.78
N PRO A 238 -4.05 5.63 -8.78
CA PRO A 238 -4.43 5.83 -10.18
C PRO A 238 -5.92 5.71 -10.48
N LEU A 239 -6.63 4.83 -9.76
CA LEU A 239 -8.08 4.70 -9.90
C LEU A 239 -8.82 5.96 -9.43
N ILE A 240 -8.34 6.63 -8.39
CA ILE A 240 -8.92 7.89 -7.92
C ILE A 240 -8.72 8.99 -8.96
N ASP A 241 -7.56 9.04 -9.63
CA ASP A 241 -7.33 10.00 -10.72
C ASP A 241 -8.32 9.78 -11.87
N ILE A 242 -8.64 8.53 -12.23
CA ILE A 242 -9.69 8.20 -13.22
C ILE A 242 -11.09 8.65 -12.75
N ILE A 243 -11.42 8.39 -11.49
CA ILE A 243 -12.72 8.79 -10.91
C ILE A 243 -12.89 10.31 -10.99
N GLU A 244 -11.88 11.06 -10.57
CA GLU A 244 -11.93 12.53 -10.62
C GLU A 244 -12.02 13.06 -12.05
N GLU A 245 -11.25 12.49 -12.98
CA GLU A 245 -11.33 12.86 -14.41
C GLU A 245 -12.73 12.62 -15.00
N VAL A 246 -13.34 11.47 -14.68
CA VAL A 246 -14.72 11.18 -15.11
C VAL A 246 -15.71 12.18 -14.53
N LYS A 247 -15.58 12.56 -13.26
CA LYS A 247 -16.40 13.59 -12.65
C LYS A 247 -16.23 14.94 -13.32
N GLU A 248 -14.99 15.38 -13.55
CA GLU A 248 -14.69 16.64 -14.23
C GLU A 248 -15.29 16.67 -15.65
N ILE A 249 -15.21 15.57 -16.39
CA ILE A 249 -15.81 15.46 -17.72
C ILE A 249 -17.32 15.64 -17.64
N PHE A 250 -18.04 14.96 -16.75
CA PHE A 250 -19.49 15.08 -16.64
C PHE A 250 -19.92 16.47 -16.15
N VAL A 251 -19.21 17.06 -15.19
CA VAL A 251 -19.44 18.45 -14.78
C VAL A 251 -19.24 19.41 -15.96
N GLY A 252 -18.18 19.21 -16.75
CA GLY A 252 -17.91 19.98 -17.96
C GLY A 252 -18.94 19.79 -19.08
N LEU A 253 -19.68 18.67 -19.08
CA LEU A 253 -20.83 18.39 -19.95
C LEU A 253 -22.16 18.94 -19.39
N GLY A 254 -22.12 19.67 -18.28
CA GLY A 254 -23.29 20.29 -17.64
C GLY A 254 -24.11 19.35 -16.76
N PHE A 255 -23.49 18.28 -16.24
CA PHE A 255 -24.14 17.39 -15.27
C PHE A 255 -23.86 17.85 -13.84
N SER A 256 -24.86 17.65 -12.98
CA SER A 256 -24.72 17.80 -11.53
C SER A 256 -24.42 16.43 -10.89
N GLU A 257 -23.35 16.36 -10.09
CA GLU A 257 -23.07 15.17 -9.29
C GLU A 257 -24.11 15.03 -8.17
N ILE A 258 -24.63 13.83 -7.99
CA ILE A 258 -25.52 13.46 -6.89
C ILE A 258 -24.97 12.24 -6.18
N ASP A 259 -25.16 12.17 -4.88
CA ASP A 259 -24.71 11.07 -4.05
C ASP A 259 -25.88 10.45 -3.26
N GLY A 260 -25.66 9.22 -2.81
CA GLY A 260 -26.65 8.49 -2.02
C GLY A 260 -26.06 7.27 -1.31
N PRO A 261 -26.79 6.70 -0.36
CA PRO A 261 -26.30 5.62 0.49
C PRO A 261 -26.03 4.35 -0.30
N MET A 262 -24.99 3.62 0.12
CA MET A 262 -24.66 2.28 -0.41
C MET A 262 -25.70 1.23 -0.01
N VAL A 263 -26.35 1.43 1.14
CA VAL A 263 -27.40 0.56 1.65
C VAL A 263 -28.74 1.03 1.09
N GLN A 264 -29.42 0.17 0.36
CA GLN A 264 -30.67 0.45 -0.33
C GLN A 264 -31.76 -0.55 0.06
N CYS A 265 -33.04 -0.23 -0.20
CA CYS A 265 -34.07 -1.27 -0.19
C CYS A 265 -34.25 -1.86 -1.59
N GLY A 266 -34.74 -3.10 -1.65
CA GLY A 266 -35.01 -3.82 -2.88
C GLY A 266 -35.90 -3.04 -3.85
N PHE A 267 -36.83 -2.25 -3.32
CA PHE A 267 -37.70 -1.36 -4.12
C PHE A 267 -36.86 -0.47 -5.07
N TRP A 268 -35.93 0.31 -4.53
CA TRP A 268 -35.14 1.24 -5.34
C TRP A 268 -34.10 0.53 -6.19
N ASN A 269 -33.54 -0.57 -5.66
CA ASN A 269 -32.48 -1.31 -6.36
C ASN A 269 -33.02 -2.14 -7.53
N PHE A 270 -34.29 -2.56 -7.49
CA PHE A 270 -34.88 -3.46 -8.45
C PHE A 270 -36.31 -3.09 -8.90
N ASP A 271 -37.27 -2.99 -7.96
CA ASP A 271 -38.70 -2.88 -8.33
C ASP A 271 -39.00 -1.62 -9.11
N ALA A 272 -38.45 -0.48 -8.69
CA ALA A 272 -38.64 0.80 -9.39
C ALA A 272 -37.96 0.84 -10.76
N LEU A 273 -37.07 -0.12 -11.05
CA LEU A 273 -36.43 -0.35 -12.35
C LEU A 273 -37.17 -1.42 -13.15
N PHE A 274 -38.38 -1.75 -12.79
CA PHE A 274 -39.20 -2.72 -13.48
C PHE A 274 -38.51 -4.11 -13.60
N THR A 275 -37.59 -4.44 -12.71
CA THR A 275 -36.96 -5.77 -12.64
C THR A 275 -37.89 -6.71 -11.86
N PRO A 276 -38.36 -7.83 -12.44
CA PRO A 276 -39.30 -8.75 -11.78
C PRO A 276 -38.72 -9.33 -10.50
N GLN A 277 -39.60 -9.72 -9.57
CA GLN A 277 -39.14 -10.17 -8.23
C GLN A 277 -38.51 -11.57 -8.25
N ASP A 278 -38.73 -12.33 -9.29
CA ASP A 278 -38.11 -13.64 -9.58
C ASP A 278 -36.90 -13.56 -10.52
N HIS A 279 -36.40 -12.34 -10.81
CA HIS A 279 -35.24 -12.16 -11.68
C HIS A 279 -33.96 -12.70 -11.00
N PRO A 280 -33.11 -13.46 -11.71
CA PRO A 280 -31.87 -14.05 -11.16
C PRO A 280 -30.94 -13.05 -10.44
N ALA A 281 -30.84 -11.82 -10.93
CA ALA A 281 -30.04 -10.77 -10.30
C ALA A 281 -30.43 -10.44 -8.84
N ARG A 282 -31.61 -10.87 -8.39
CA ARG A 282 -32.08 -10.73 -7.00
C ARG A 282 -31.70 -11.92 -6.11
N GLU A 283 -31.13 -12.98 -6.67
CA GLU A 283 -30.72 -14.12 -5.88
C GLU A 283 -29.56 -13.78 -4.94
N MET A 284 -29.46 -14.51 -3.83
CA MET A 284 -28.40 -14.29 -2.84
C MET A 284 -26.99 -14.54 -3.39
N GLN A 285 -26.87 -15.26 -4.48
CA GLN A 285 -25.60 -15.50 -5.16
C GLN A 285 -25.12 -14.30 -5.98
N ASP A 286 -26.03 -13.35 -6.31
CA ASP A 286 -25.67 -12.15 -7.10
C ASP A 286 -25.81 -10.85 -6.29
N THR A 287 -26.60 -10.84 -5.21
CA THR A 287 -26.89 -9.65 -4.38
C THR A 287 -26.62 -9.89 -2.90
N PHE A 288 -25.96 -8.94 -2.25
CA PHE A 288 -25.76 -8.97 -0.81
C PHE A 288 -26.99 -8.41 -0.07
N TYR A 289 -27.66 -9.25 0.67
CA TYR A 289 -28.74 -8.88 1.58
C TYR A 289 -28.23 -8.66 3.00
N ILE A 290 -28.73 -7.60 3.65
CA ILE A 290 -28.32 -7.23 5.01
C ILE A 290 -29.43 -7.60 5.97
N SER A 291 -29.15 -8.47 6.94
CA SER A 291 -30.08 -8.85 8.00
C SER A 291 -30.07 -7.80 9.13
N GLY A 292 -31.20 -7.58 9.76
CA GLY A 292 -31.35 -6.68 10.93
C GLY A 292 -31.20 -5.18 10.65
N GLN A 293 -30.91 -4.76 9.43
CA GLN A 293 -30.76 -3.36 9.08
C GLN A 293 -32.13 -2.70 8.82
N ARG A 294 -32.38 -1.55 9.45
CA ARG A 294 -33.63 -0.80 9.32
C ARG A 294 -33.49 0.56 8.63
N GLN A 295 -32.26 1.01 8.38
CA GLN A 295 -31.97 2.36 7.89
C GLN A 295 -31.72 2.41 6.37
N ALA A 296 -32.69 1.97 5.57
CA ALA A 296 -32.68 2.19 4.13
C ALA A 296 -33.75 3.22 3.74
N ILE A 297 -33.50 4.01 2.70
CA ILE A 297 -34.51 4.94 2.16
C ILE A 297 -35.65 4.12 1.60
N ARG A 298 -36.85 4.26 2.21
CA ARG A 298 -38.04 3.53 1.82
C ARG A 298 -38.87 4.34 0.85
N ALA A 299 -39.52 3.67 -0.09
CA ALA A 299 -40.52 4.27 -0.96
C ALA A 299 -41.81 4.60 -0.20
N THR A 300 -42.51 5.59 -0.68
CA THR A 300 -43.84 5.94 -0.16
C THR A 300 -44.86 4.83 -0.49
N THR A 301 -45.95 4.76 0.26
CA THR A 301 -47.05 3.82 -0.01
C THR A 301 -47.60 3.98 -1.43
N GLU A 302 -47.73 5.20 -1.91
CA GLU A 302 -48.23 5.51 -3.25
C GLU A 302 -47.25 5.02 -4.34
N GLN A 303 -45.93 5.22 -4.17
CA GLN A 303 -44.93 4.71 -5.09
C GLN A 303 -44.99 3.18 -5.16
N LYS A 304 -45.06 2.50 -4.00
CA LYS A 304 -45.16 1.03 -3.94
C LYS A 304 -46.40 0.54 -4.65
N ARG A 305 -47.56 1.21 -4.43
CA ARG A 305 -48.83 0.84 -5.09
C ARG A 305 -48.69 0.94 -6.61
N LYS A 306 -48.21 2.07 -7.13
CA LYS A 306 -48.06 2.30 -8.57
C LYS A 306 -47.07 1.32 -9.21
N VAL A 307 -45.94 1.06 -8.60
CA VAL A 307 -44.94 0.11 -9.08
C VAL A 307 -45.53 -1.30 -9.06
N ALA A 308 -46.26 -1.70 -8.02
CA ALA A 308 -46.90 -3.01 -7.94
C ALA A 308 -47.91 -3.24 -9.08
N GLU A 309 -48.71 -2.19 -9.40
CA GLU A 309 -49.68 -2.23 -10.51
C GLU A 309 -48.97 -2.45 -11.86
N VAL A 310 -47.87 -1.75 -12.09
CA VAL A 310 -47.09 -1.87 -13.33
C VAL A 310 -46.47 -3.25 -13.43
N HIS A 311 -45.90 -3.79 -12.36
CA HIS A 311 -45.33 -5.15 -12.32
C HIS A 311 -46.37 -6.23 -12.60
N LYS A 312 -47.57 -6.10 -11.98
CA LYS A 312 -48.69 -7.02 -12.23
C LYS A 312 -49.11 -7.02 -13.70
N LYS A 313 -49.19 -5.83 -14.31
CA LYS A 313 -49.58 -5.68 -15.72
C LYS A 313 -48.50 -6.17 -16.70
N GLY A 314 -47.22 -5.88 -16.40
CA GLY A 314 -46.13 -6.13 -17.34
C GLY A 314 -45.52 -7.51 -17.26
N TRP A 315 -45.48 -8.10 -16.07
CA TRP A 315 -44.84 -9.43 -15.85
C TRP A 315 -45.85 -10.53 -15.51
N ASP A 316 -47.11 -10.22 -15.37
CA ASP A 316 -48.19 -11.13 -14.93
C ASP A 316 -47.79 -11.92 -13.65
N SER A 317 -47.09 -11.26 -12.73
CA SER A 317 -46.57 -11.84 -11.51
C SER A 317 -47.11 -11.19 -10.27
N LYS A 318 -47.16 -11.92 -9.16
CA LYS A 318 -47.51 -11.36 -7.85
C LYS A 318 -46.35 -10.55 -7.29
N TRP A 319 -46.61 -9.26 -7.08
CA TRP A 319 -45.64 -8.40 -6.44
C TRP A 319 -45.78 -8.44 -4.90
N HIS A 320 -44.66 -8.65 -4.17
CA HIS A 320 -44.64 -8.79 -2.72
C HIS A 320 -43.88 -7.63 -2.07
N VAL A 321 -44.54 -6.90 -1.19
CA VAL A 321 -43.97 -5.76 -0.46
C VAL A 321 -42.78 -6.16 0.39
N LYS A 322 -42.76 -7.39 0.94
CA LYS A 322 -41.65 -7.90 1.75
C LYS A 322 -40.34 -7.96 0.96
N GLU A 323 -40.39 -8.40 -0.29
CA GLU A 323 -39.22 -8.45 -1.18
C GLU A 323 -38.70 -7.05 -1.54
N ALA A 324 -39.64 -6.11 -1.78
CA ALA A 324 -39.29 -4.71 -2.05
C ALA A 324 -38.64 -4.02 -0.82
N GLU A 325 -38.98 -4.45 0.37
CA GLU A 325 -38.43 -3.88 1.63
C GLU A 325 -37.17 -4.54 2.13
N ARG A 326 -36.70 -5.63 1.51
CA ARG A 326 -35.41 -6.24 1.86
C ARG A 326 -34.28 -5.23 1.68
N VAL A 327 -33.35 -5.23 2.61
CA VAL A 327 -32.21 -4.31 2.59
C VAL A 327 -31.05 -4.99 1.89
N VAL A 328 -30.42 -4.26 0.95
CA VAL A 328 -29.34 -4.75 0.11
C VAL A 328 -28.17 -3.76 0.07
N LEU A 329 -26.99 -4.23 -0.22
CA LEU A 329 -25.93 -3.39 -0.78
C LEU A 329 -26.27 -3.12 -2.25
N ARG A 330 -26.23 -1.86 -2.68
CA ARG A 330 -26.58 -1.48 -4.06
C ARG A 330 -25.72 -2.21 -5.07
N THR A 331 -26.35 -2.81 -6.08
CA THR A 331 -25.69 -3.52 -7.17
C THR A 331 -25.30 -2.60 -8.33
N HIS A 332 -25.82 -1.37 -8.32
CA HIS A 332 -25.55 -0.28 -9.25
C HIS A 332 -25.88 1.06 -8.58
N THR A 333 -25.51 2.16 -9.20
CA THR A 333 -25.78 3.50 -8.67
C THR A 333 -27.13 4.08 -9.10
N THR A 334 -27.90 3.39 -9.93
CA THR A 334 -29.23 3.79 -10.42
C THR A 334 -30.25 4.11 -9.32
N PRO A 335 -30.25 3.43 -8.13
CA PRO A 335 -31.12 3.86 -7.04
C PRO A 335 -30.97 5.33 -6.66
N VAL A 336 -29.76 5.87 -6.74
CA VAL A 336 -29.46 7.26 -6.38
C VAL A 336 -30.09 8.22 -7.40
N THR A 337 -29.83 7.98 -8.70
CA THR A 337 -30.36 8.82 -9.78
C THR A 337 -31.88 8.74 -9.83
N LEU A 338 -32.45 7.54 -9.65
CA LEU A 338 -33.90 7.34 -9.69
C LEU A 338 -34.62 7.99 -8.50
N GLN A 339 -34.07 7.87 -7.28
CA GLN A 339 -34.58 8.56 -6.09
C GLN A 339 -34.56 10.08 -6.28
N HIS A 340 -33.49 10.61 -6.85
CA HIS A 340 -33.37 12.03 -7.14
C HIS A 340 -34.43 12.48 -8.14
N LEU A 341 -34.59 11.79 -9.27
CA LEU A 341 -35.61 12.10 -10.27
C LEU A 341 -37.01 12.00 -9.69
N ALA A 342 -37.32 10.97 -8.90
CA ALA A 342 -38.62 10.80 -8.25
C ALA A 342 -38.94 11.92 -7.25
N LYS A 343 -37.93 12.49 -6.60
CA LYS A 343 -38.06 13.59 -5.65
C LYS A 343 -38.22 14.95 -6.35
N VAL A 344 -37.33 15.25 -7.30
CA VAL A 344 -37.21 16.56 -7.93
C VAL A 344 -38.23 16.72 -9.09
N LYS A 345 -38.47 15.64 -9.85
CA LYS A 345 -39.34 15.61 -11.05
C LYS A 345 -38.97 16.74 -12.03
N PRO A 346 -37.74 16.87 -12.44
CA PRO A 346 -37.31 17.99 -13.26
C PRO A 346 -37.95 17.93 -14.64
N GLU A 347 -38.28 19.07 -15.19
CA GLU A 347 -38.73 19.19 -16.60
C GLU A 347 -37.54 18.91 -17.55
N SER A 348 -36.35 19.42 -17.19
CA SER A 348 -35.08 19.08 -17.82
C SER A 348 -33.97 19.03 -16.77
N GLY A 349 -32.98 18.15 -16.97
CA GLY A 349 -31.87 18.04 -16.04
C GLY A 349 -30.86 16.97 -16.47
N ARG A 350 -29.64 17.12 -15.96
CA ARG A 350 -28.53 16.18 -16.17
C ARG A 350 -27.89 15.88 -14.84
N TYR A 351 -27.91 14.62 -14.45
CA TYR A 351 -27.39 14.17 -13.15
C TYR A 351 -26.50 12.94 -13.34
N PHE A 352 -25.48 12.83 -12.53
CA PHE A 352 -24.66 11.62 -12.50
C PHE A 352 -24.25 11.26 -11.07
N SER A 353 -23.93 10.02 -10.86
CA SER A 353 -23.44 9.50 -9.59
C SER A 353 -22.25 8.58 -9.84
N VAL A 354 -21.21 8.75 -9.05
CA VAL A 354 -20.06 7.84 -9.01
C VAL A 354 -19.98 7.23 -7.63
N GLY A 355 -19.92 5.91 -7.54
CA GLY A 355 -19.83 5.28 -6.24
C GLY A 355 -19.55 3.78 -6.30
N ARG A 356 -19.27 3.25 -5.12
CA ARG A 356 -19.07 1.81 -4.95
C ARG A 356 -20.37 1.05 -5.12
N VAL A 357 -20.28 -0.08 -5.79
CA VAL A 357 -21.36 -1.04 -5.97
C VAL A 357 -20.88 -2.43 -5.62
N PHE A 358 -21.80 -3.33 -5.28
CA PHE A 358 -21.48 -4.61 -4.70
C PHE A 358 -22.24 -5.71 -5.42
N ARG A 359 -21.53 -6.73 -5.88
CA ARG A 359 -22.13 -7.92 -6.51
C ARG A 359 -21.51 -9.17 -5.93
N ASN A 360 -22.33 -10.11 -5.54
CA ASN A 360 -21.86 -11.37 -4.95
C ASN A 360 -21.40 -12.34 -6.05
N GLU A 361 -20.45 -11.89 -6.86
CA GLU A 361 -19.87 -12.64 -7.96
C GLU A 361 -18.57 -13.33 -7.54
N LYS A 362 -18.22 -14.43 -8.20
CA LYS A 362 -16.91 -15.06 -7.99
C LYS A 362 -15.80 -14.15 -8.49
N VAL A 363 -14.88 -13.76 -7.57
CA VAL A 363 -13.73 -12.93 -7.90
C VAL A 363 -12.88 -13.58 -9.00
N SER A 364 -12.57 -12.81 -10.03
CA SER A 364 -11.76 -13.25 -11.17
C SER A 364 -10.92 -12.09 -11.71
N TYR A 365 -10.15 -12.33 -12.74
CA TYR A 365 -9.40 -11.25 -13.42
C TYR A 365 -10.31 -10.20 -14.11
N LYS A 366 -11.61 -10.45 -14.23
CA LYS A 366 -12.61 -9.53 -14.81
C LYS A 366 -13.65 -9.02 -13.81
N HIS A 367 -13.85 -9.70 -12.68
CA HIS A 367 -14.94 -9.45 -11.75
C HIS A 367 -14.43 -9.29 -10.34
N LEU A 368 -14.97 -8.28 -9.66
CA LEU A 368 -14.74 -7.98 -8.25
C LEU A 368 -16.08 -7.98 -7.52
N VAL A 369 -16.04 -8.29 -6.24
CA VAL A 369 -17.21 -8.22 -5.34
C VAL A 369 -17.63 -6.77 -5.08
N GLU A 370 -16.66 -5.86 -5.05
CA GLU A 370 -16.82 -4.42 -4.88
C GLU A 370 -16.05 -3.71 -5.99
N PHE A 371 -16.69 -2.75 -6.65
CA PHE A 371 -16.07 -1.93 -7.68
C PHE A 371 -16.79 -0.57 -7.79
N HIS A 372 -16.25 0.35 -8.60
CA HIS A 372 -16.86 1.66 -8.81
C HIS A 372 -17.68 1.67 -10.10
N GLN A 373 -18.85 2.25 -10.00
CA GLN A 373 -19.71 2.53 -11.15
C GLN A 373 -19.93 4.02 -11.28
N VAL A 374 -19.86 4.51 -12.51
CA VAL A 374 -20.45 5.79 -12.90
C VAL A 374 -21.78 5.51 -13.59
N GLU A 375 -22.76 6.29 -13.25
CA GLU A 375 -24.07 6.30 -13.90
C GLU A 375 -24.55 7.72 -14.08
N GLY A 376 -25.19 7.98 -15.19
CA GLY A 376 -25.79 9.27 -15.44
C GLY A 376 -27.16 9.15 -16.07
N VAL A 377 -27.96 10.19 -15.84
CA VAL A 377 -29.28 10.38 -16.44
C VAL A 377 -29.40 11.78 -16.99
N ALA A 378 -30.07 11.89 -18.14
CA ALA A 378 -30.47 13.17 -18.72
C ALA A 378 -31.95 13.13 -19.11
N THR A 379 -32.70 14.16 -18.75
CA THR A 379 -34.12 14.26 -19.11
C THR A 379 -34.38 15.63 -19.71
N ALA A 380 -35.19 15.65 -20.74
CA ALA A 380 -35.69 16.86 -21.37
C ALA A 380 -36.90 16.52 -22.27
N PRO A 381 -37.76 17.47 -22.58
CA PRO A 381 -38.80 17.29 -23.62
C PRO A 381 -38.16 16.86 -24.94
N GLY A 382 -38.65 15.78 -25.54
CA GLY A 382 -38.17 15.28 -26.82
C GLY A 382 -36.79 14.63 -26.83
N ALA A 383 -36.19 14.36 -25.66
CA ALA A 383 -34.91 13.64 -25.55
C ALA A 383 -35.00 12.29 -26.25
N SER A 384 -33.99 11.95 -27.03
CA SER A 384 -33.95 10.81 -27.93
C SER A 384 -32.74 9.94 -27.77
N LEU A 385 -32.77 8.74 -28.36
CA LEU A 385 -31.62 7.82 -28.40
C LEU A 385 -30.41 8.45 -29.12
N ARG A 386 -30.64 9.32 -30.10
CA ARG A 386 -29.58 10.05 -30.82
C ARG A 386 -28.81 10.99 -29.88
N ASP A 387 -29.52 11.67 -28.97
CA ASP A 387 -28.92 12.55 -27.96
C ASP A 387 -28.07 11.75 -27.00
N LEU A 388 -28.56 10.59 -26.56
CA LEU A 388 -27.81 9.66 -25.71
C LEU A 388 -26.51 9.19 -26.38
N MET A 389 -26.59 8.78 -27.66
CA MET A 389 -25.42 8.34 -28.41
C MET A 389 -24.41 9.50 -28.63
N GLY A 390 -24.91 10.71 -28.88
CA GLY A 390 -24.08 11.92 -29.01
C GLY A 390 -23.34 12.24 -27.72
N LEU A 391 -24.04 12.23 -26.61
CA LEU A 391 -23.48 12.45 -25.27
C LEU A 391 -22.37 11.44 -24.93
N GLN A 392 -22.63 10.17 -25.22
CA GLN A 392 -21.64 9.11 -24.94
C GLN A 392 -20.42 9.21 -25.85
N LYS A 393 -20.56 9.59 -27.12
CA LYS A 393 -19.44 9.87 -28.01
C LYS A 393 -18.57 11.00 -27.47
N GLU A 394 -19.19 12.09 -27.01
CA GLU A 394 -18.49 13.23 -26.42
C GLU A 394 -17.74 12.84 -25.15
N PHE A 395 -18.37 12.08 -24.26
CA PHE A 395 -17.72 11.53 -23.07
C PHE A 395 -16.48 10.69 -23.43
N TYR A 396 -16.63 9.73 -24.35
CA TYR A 396 -15.51 8.89 -24.76
C TYR A 396 -14.39 9.66 -25.46
N ALA A 397 -14.74 10.67 -26.26
CA ALA A 397 -13.75 11.54 -26.89
C ALA A 397 -12.91 12.30 -25.87
N LYS A 398 -13.56 12.85 -24.82
CA LYS A 398 -12.89 13.52 -23.69
C LYS A 398 -12.02 12.56 -22.86
N MET A 399 -12.40 11.28 -22.77
CA MET A 399 -11.59 10.21 -22.17
C MET A 399 -10.43 9.73 -23.06
N GLY A 400 -10.27 10.31 -24.27
CA GLY A 400 -9.24 9.90 -25.24
C GLY A 400 -9.59 8.64 -26.06
N ILE A 401 -10.82 8.14 -25.96
CA ILE A 401 -11.29 6.94 -26.66
C ILE A 401 -11.89 7.34 -27.99
N LYS A 402 -11.23 7.01 -29.11
CA LYS A 402 -11.62 7.46 -30.46
C LYS A 402 -12.58 6.50 -31.19
N LYS A 403 -12.46 5.19 -30.96
CA LYS A 403 -13.24 4.17 -31.68
C LYS A 403 -14.33 3.62 -30.79
N VAL A 404 -15.58 4.04 -31.04
CA VAL A 404 -16.77 3.64 -30.27
C VAL A 404 -17.84 3.11 -31.23
N LYS A 405 -18.49 2.01 -30.83
CA LYS A 405 -19.71 1.46 -31.46
C LYS A 405 -20.81 1.33 -30.45
N PHE A 406 -22.03 1.39 -30.92
CA PHE A 406 -23.23 1.10 -30.12
C PHE A 406 -23.88 -0.13 -30.66
N TRP A 407 -24.17 -1.09 -29.76
CA TRP A 407 -24.73 -2.37 -30.09
C TRP A 407 -26.08 -2.54 -29.42
N PRO A 408 -27.14 -2.97 -30.14
CA PRO A 408 -28.42 -3.27 -29.50
C PRO A 408 -28.28 -4.37 -28.45
N THR A 409 -28.94 -4.17 -27.31
CA THR A 409 -28.96 -5.13 -26.21
C THR A 409 -30.30 -5.07 -25.50
N PHE A 410 -30.45 -5.81 -24.43
CA PHE A 410 -31.66 -5.81 -23.61
C PHE A 410 -31.35 -5.52 -22.15
N PHE A 411 -32.12 -4.60 -21.57
CA PHE A 411 -32.23 -4.41 -20.13
C PHE A 411 -33.71 -4.28 -19.76
N PRO A 412 -34.17 -4.82 -18.61
CA PRO A 412 -35.59 -4.80 -18.25
C PRO A 412 -36.17 -3.38 -18.06
N TYR A 413 -35.33 -2.40 -17.79
CA TYR A 413 -35.70 -1.02 -17.44
C TYR A 413 -35.53 0.01 -18.57
N THR A 414 -34.97 -0.37 -19.72
CA THR A 414 -34.77 0.52 -20.87
C THR A 414 -35.35 -0.04 -22.15
N GLU A 415 -35.92 0.85 -23.00
CA GLU A 415 -36.39 0.53 -24.34
C GLU A 415 -36.34 1.81 -25.18
N PRO A 416 -35.54 1.94 -26.23
CA PRO A 416 -34.53 0.97 -26.66
C PRO A 416 -33.31 0.89 -25.72
N SER A 417 -32.60 -0.24 -25.78
CA SER A 417 -31.38 -0.50 -24.99
C SER A 417 -30.17 -0.67 -25.90
N LEU A 418 -29.04 -0.09 -25.50
CA LEU A 418 -27.77 -0.18 -26.19
C LEU A 418 -26.64 -0.54 -25.24
N GLN A 419 -25.61 -1.18 -25.80
CA GLN A 419 -24.32 -1.40 -25.18
C GLN A 419 -23.27 -0.60 -25.94
N SER A 420 -22.46 0.20 -25.27
CA SER A 420 -21.29 0.82 -25.90
C SER A 420 -20.13 -0.14 -25.91
N MET A 421 -19.43 -0.19 -27.01
CA MET A 421 -18.20 -0.96 -27.19
C MET A 421 -17.09 -0.04 -27.67
N VAL A 422 -15.94 -0.18 -27.08
CA VAL A 422 -14.74 0.56 -27.47
C VAL A 422 -13.65 -0.38 -27.97
N TYR A 423 -12.87 0.06 -28.94
CA TYR A 423 -11.77 -0.75 -29.46
C TYR A 423 -10.53 -0.58 -28.62
N ASN A 424 -10.05 -1.69 -28.07
CA ASN A 424 -8.78 -1.75 -27.38
C ASN A 424 -7.67 -2.08 -28.37
N GLU A 425 -6.80 -1.12 -28.67
CA GLU A 425 -5.72 -1.28 -29.65
C GLU A 425 -4.65 -2.29 -29.21
N LYS A 426 -4.39 -2.41 -27.90
CA LYS A 426 -3.42 -3.38 -27.38
C LYS A 426 -3.90 -4.82 -27.45
N LEU A 427 -5.20 -5.03 -27.28
CA LEU A 427 -5.82 -6.37 -27.34
C LEU A 427 -6.44 -6.66 -28.71
N GLU A 428 -6.39 -5.70 -29.63
CA GLU A 428 -6.98 -5.76 -30.97
C GLU A 428 -8.43 -6.24 -31.01
N LYS A 429 -9.20 -5.85 -29.99
CA LYS A 429 -10.60 -6.29 -29.84
C LYS A 429 -11.53 -5.21 -29.30
N TRP A 430 -12.80 -5.40 -29.57
CA TRP A 430 -13.88 -4.60 -29.00
C TRP A 430 -14.17 -5.05 -27.57
N VAL A 431 -14.26 -4.07 -26.64
CA VAL A 431 -14.55 -4.29 -25.23
C VAL A 431 -15.82 -3.53 -24.86
N GLU A 432 -16.74 -4.22 -24.20
CA GLU A 432 -17.95 -3.62 -23.65
C GLU A 432 -17.61 -2.68 -22.51
N LEU A 433 -18.21 -1.47 -22.48
CA LEU A 433 -18.05 -0.53 -21.38
C LEU A 433 -19.38 -0.22 -20.69
N PHE A 434 -20.27 0.56 -21.32
CA PHE A 434 -21.50 1.04 -20.69
C PHE A 434 -22.74 0.44 -21.31
N GLY A 435 -23.66 0.00 -20.43
CA GLY A 435 -25.04 -0.21 -20.78
C GLY A 435 -25.79 1.12 -20.78
N MET A 436 -26.72 1.30 -21.71
CA MET A 436 -27.47 2.56 -21.85
C MET A 436 -28.81 2.35 -22.54
N GLY A 437 -29.69 3.32 -22.39
CA GLY A 437 -30.99 3.31 -23.05
C GLY A 437 -31.88 4.46 -22.60
N ILE A 438 -33.14 4.40 -23.03
CA ILE A 438 -34.18 5.30 -22.55
C ILE A 438 -35.00 4.53 -21.51
N PHE A 439 -35.21 5.08 -20.32
CA PHE A 439 -36.09 4.42 -19.33
C PHE A 439 -37.49 4.21 -19.89
N ARG A 440 -38.00 3.00 -19.67
CA ARG A 440 -39.34 2.63 -20.06
C ARG A 440 -40.38 3.43 -19.29
N PRO A 441 -41.60 3.64 -19.85
CA PRO A 441 -42.73 4.23 -19.15
C PRO A 441 -43.05 3.56 -17.82
N GLU A 442 -42.85 2.23 -17.74
CA GLU A 442 -43.04 1.40 -16.54
C GLU A 442 -42.09 1.79 -15.39
N VAL A 443 -40.97 2.46 -15.69
CA VAL A 443 -40.04 3.02 -14.70
C VAL A 443 -40.41 4.45 -14.35
N THR A 444 -40.70 5.27 -15.33
CA THR A 444 -40.86 6.73 -15.16
C THR A 444 -42.25 7.16 -14.66
N GLU A 445 -43.33 6.60 -15.21
CA GLU A 445 -44.71 6.99 -14.88
C GLU A 445 -45.09 6.72 -13.42
N PRO A 446 -44.77 5.56 -12.79
CA PRO A 446 -45.06 5.30 -11.40
C PRO A 446 -44.41 6.31 -10.45
N LEU A 447 -43.27 6.87 -10.84
CA LEU A 447 -42.50 7.83 -10.07
C LEU A 447 -42.89 9.29 -10.39
N GLY A 448 -43.77 9.48 -11.37
CA GLY A 448 -44.27 10.79 -11.79
C GLY A 448 -43.30 11.62 -12.61
N ILE A 449 -42.40 10.96 -13.31
CA ILE A 449 -41.42 11.55 -14.25
C ILE A 449 -42.10 11.60 -15.62
N LYS A 450 -42.21 12.79 -16.21
CA LYS A 450 -43.01 13.04 -17.41
C LYS A 450 -42.27 12.92 -18.72
N ASN A 451 -41.00 13.38 -18.72
CA ASN A 451 -40.18 13.43 -19.92
C ASN A 451 -39.33 12.18 -20.10
N PRO A 452 -38.93 11.85 -21.31
CA PRO A 452 -37.97 10.74 -21.54
C PRO A 452 -36.70 10.90 -20.70
N VAL A 453 -36.24 9.81 -20.14
CA VAL A 453 -35.00 9.76 -19.36
C VAL A 453 -33.97 8.92 -20.10
N LEU A 454 -32.92 9.56 -20.58
CA LEU A 454 -31.74 8.92 -21.13
C LEU A 454 -30.89 8.44 -19.96
N ALA A 455 -30.53 7.17 -19.92
CA ALA A 455 -29.75 6.58 -18.82
C ALA A 455 -28.57 5.76 -19.35
N TRP A 456 -27.48 5.79 -18.63
CA TRP A 456 -26.30 4.96 -18.91
C TRP A 456 -25.54 4.66 -17.63
N GLY A 457 -24.78 3.57 -17.63
CA GLY A 457 -23.93 3.23 -16.51
C GLY A 457 -22.88 2.18 -16.85
N GLY A 458 -21.76 2.20 -16.15
CA GLY A 458 -20.71 1.22 -16.30
C GLY A 458 -19.62 1.30 -15.25
N GLY A 459 -18.83 0.22 -15.18
CA GLY A 459 -17.72 0.09 -14.24
C GLY A 459 -16.51 0.93 -14.64
N LEU A 460 -15.98 1.70 -13.69
CA LEU A 460 -14.80 2.56 -13.92
C LEU A 460 -13.50 1.76 -14.01
N GLU A 461 -13.43 0.60 -13.37
CA GLU A 461 -12.26 -0.28 -13.44
C GLU A 461 -11.97 -0.75 -14.86
N ARG A 462 -13.00 -0.96 -15.68
CA ARG A 462 -12.80 -1.30 -17.11
C ARG A 462 -12.13 -0.17 -17.88
N ILE A 463 -12.49 1.09 -17.59
CA ILE A 463 -11.84 2.27 -18.18
C ILE A 463 -10.39 2.35 -17.69
N ALA A 464 -10.14 2.14 -16.40
CA ALA A 464 -8.80 2.13 -15.84
C ALA A 464 -7.93 1.01 -16.42
N MET A 465 -8.48 -0.20 -16.59
CA MET A 465 -7.77 -1.30 -17.25
C MET A 465 -7.37 -0.96 -18.69
N LEU A 466 -8.29 -0.35 -19.45
CA LEU A 466 -8.00 0.11 -20.82
C LEU A 466 -6.88 1.13 -20.85
N ARG A 467 -6.93 2.14 -19.96
CA ARG A 467 -5.95 3.23 -19.90
C ARG A 467 -4.57 2.71 -19.50
N PHE A 468 -4.49 1.90 -18.45
CA PHE A 468 -3.21 1.42 -17.91
C PHE A 468 -2.71 0.13 -18.58
N GLY A 469 -3.49 -0.45 -19.49
CA GLY A 469 -3.13 -1.70 -20.18
C GLY A 469 -3.09 -2.92 -19.28
N LEU A 470 -3.98 -2.97 -18.28
CA LEU A 470 -4.07 -4.07 -17.34
C LEU A 470 -4.93 -5.22 -17.88
N ASN A 471 -4.49 -6.44 -17.63
CA ASN A 471 -5.24 -7.66 -17.99
C ASN A 471 -6.03 -8.25 -16.83
N ASP A 472 -5.77 -7.78 -15.63
CA ASP A 472 -6.38 -8.25 -14.39
C ASP A 472 -6.85 -7.08 -13.54
N VAL A 473 -8.15 -6.99 -13.31
CA VAL A 473 -8.77 -5.90 -12.54
C VAL A 473 -8.27 -5.83 -11.08
N ARG A 474 -7.81 -6.97 -10.53
CA ARG A 474 -7.29 -7.05 -9.17
C ARG A 474 -5.99 -6.26 -8.99
N GLU A 475 -5.28 -5.95 -10.06
CA GLU A 475 -4.08 -5.13 -10.02
C GLU A 475 -4.37 -3.69 -9.56
N LEU A 476 -5.57 -3.19 -9.83
CA LEU A 476 -6.02 -1.87 -9.36
C LEU A 476 -6.18 -1.79 -7.83
N TYR A 477 -6.35 -2.92 -7.15
CA TYR A 477 -6.57 -3.01 -5.70
C TYR A 477 -5.38 -3.59 -4.96
N GLY A 478 -4.31 -3.95 -5.69
CA GLY A 478 -3.08 -4.47 -5.11
C GLY A 478 -2.17 -3.34 -4.60
N ASN A 479 -1.52 -3.57 -3.44
CA ASN A 479 -0.60 -2.61 -2.82
C ASN A 479 0.83 -2.70 -3.37
N ARG A 480 1.01 -2.99 -4.66
CA ARG A 480 2.33 -3.07 -5.30
C ARG A 480 2.90 -1.67 -5.52
N LEU A 481 3.76 -1.22 -4.61
CA LEU A 481 4.35 0.12 -4.64
C LEU A 481 5.12 0.40 -5.95
N ALA A 482 5.81 -0.59 -6.51
CA ALA A 482 6.51 -0.44 -7.78
C ALA A 482 5.55 -0.05 -8.90
N TRP A 483 4.41 -0.74 -9.04
CA TRP A 483 3.38 -0.42 -10.00
C TRP A 483 2.75 0.95 -9.72
N LEU A 484 2.35 1.22 -8.48
CA LEU A 484 1.74 2.50 -8.10
C LEU A 484 2.64 3.71 -8.41
N ARG A 485 3.97 3.55 -8.31
CA ARG A 485 4.95 4.58 -8.63
C ARG A 485 5.20 4.73 -10.12
N SER A 486 5.15 3.66 -10.89
CA SER A 486 5.49 3.64 -12.33
C SER A 486 4.32 3.97 -13.25
N VAL A 487 3.05 3.87 -12.79
CA VAL A 487 1.88 4.17 -13.62
C VAL A 487 1.93 5.62 -14.11
N PRO A 488 1.88 5.89 -15.43
CA PRO A 488 1.87 7.24 -15.95
C PRO A 488 0.59 7.98 -15.55
N ARG A 489 0.72 9.28 -15.21
CA ARG A 489 -0.43 10.14 -14.88
C ARG A 489 -1.12 10.69 -16.12
N CYS A 490 -0.33 10.97 -17.15
CA CYS A 490 -0.82 11.49 -18.41
C CYS A 490 -0.88 10.38 -19.46
N GLN A 491 -1.82 10.48 -20.39
CA GLN A 491 -1.71 9.74 -21.65
C GLN A 491 -0.53 10.36 -22.41
N LEU A 492 0.46 9.53 -22.74
CA LEU A 492 1.49 9.90 -23.69
C LEU A 492 0.93 9.84 -25.11
#